data_16e72a49565b4935ba741017e3670a37
#
_entry.id   16e72a49565b4935ba741017e3670a37
#
_cell.length_a   1.000
_cell.length_b   1.000
_cell.length_c   1.000
_cell.angle_alpha   90.00
_cell.angle_beta   90.00
_cell.angle_gamma   90.00
#
_symmetry.space_group_name_H-M   'P 1'
#
loop_
_entity.id
_entity.type
_entity.pdbx_description
1 polymer ?
#
loop_
_entity_poly.entity_id
_entity_poly.type
_entity_poly.pdbx_seq_one_letter_code
_entity_poly.pdbx_strand_id
1 'polypeptide(L)'
;MRTFPTLLSRTSLYFCHMLLLTSTLLAVGTTTSCSQQGQNKETTGSSAETDSTEARQLAQEETFLAKKAKEPGVKSLGGGLLYKVLHTGNGAQPTSTSTVTVDYEGKLIDGTIFDSSYQRGESASFPVSGVVPGWQITLKAMHEGDEWEVYIPQYLGYGANGTGNIPPYSTLIFKIALKSVD
;
A
#
# COMPACT_ATOMS: atom_id res chain seq x y z
N MET A 1 -15.90 4.60 50.85
CA MET A 1 -16.08 6.07 50.97
C MET A 1 -14.81 6.75 50.51
N ARG A 2 -14.80 7.30 49.31
CA ARG A 2 -14.13 8.54 48.90
C ARG A 2 -14.38 8.74 47.42
N THR A 3 -15.00 9.78 47.17
CA THR A 3 -15.67 10.53 46.14
C THR A 3 -14.78 10.86 44.96
N PHE A 4 -15.42 10.83 43.75
CA PHE A 4 -14.99 11.46 42.48
C PHE A 4 -14.86 12.99 42.61
N PRO A 5 -14.14 13.63 41.71
CA PRO A 5 -14.77 14.72 40.98
C PRO A 5 -14.64 14.66 39.48
N THR A 6 -15.75 14.91 38.86
CA THR A 6 -16.01 15.39 37.49
C THR A 6 -15.41 16.80 37.27
N LEU A 7 -14.83 17.05 36.11
CA LEU A 7 -14.71 18.40 35.51
C LEU A 7 -14.79 18.25 34.01
N LEU A 8 -15.88 18.57 33.43
CA LEU A 8 -16.39 19.73 32.69
C LEU A 8 -15.45 20.29 31.59
N SER A 9 -15.91 20.05 30.35
CA SER A 9 -16.23 21.03 29.30
C SER A 9 -15.26 22.18 29.02
N ARG A 10 -14.75 22.22 27.80
CA ARG A 10 -14.56 23.50 27.08
C ARG A 10 -14.80 23.31 25.58
N THR A 11 -16.03 23.61 25.19
CA THR A 11 -16.44 24.09 23.88
C THR A 11 -15.75 25.41 23.60
N SER A 12 -15.14 25.54 22.46
CA SER A 12 -14.79 26.87 21.90
C SER A 12 -15.33 26.96 20.48
N LEU A 13 -16.47 27.61 20.39
CA LEU A 13 -17.01 28.22 19.19
C LEU A 13 -16.06 29.34 18.74
N TYR A 14 -15.68 29.35 17.48
CA TYR A 14 -15.35 30.58 16.80
C TYR A 14 -16.32 30.83 15.67
N PHE A 15 -17.12 31.82 15.96
CA PHE A 15 -18.16 32.47 15.23
C PHE A 15 -17.57 33.32 14.10
N CYS A 16 -18.13 33.14 12.95
CA CYS A 16 -18.56 34.12 11.95
C CYS A 16 -17.90 35.52 11.99
N HIS A 17 -17.32 35.93 10.87
CA HIS A 17 -17.45 37.33 10.41
C HIS A 17 -17.62 37.37 8.90
N MET A 18 -18.86 37.64 8.54
CA MET A 18 -19.37 38.07 7.25
C MET A 18 -19.17 39.57 7.17
N LEU A 19 -18.53 40.09 6.14
CA LEU A 19 -18.63 41.47 5.78
C LEU A 19 -18.76 41.61 4.26
N LEU A 20 -19.99 41.96 3.90
CA LEU A 20 -20.37 42.56 2.60
C LEU A 20 -19.73 43.95 2.50
N LEU A 21 -19.21 44.31 1.37
CA LEU A 21 -19.29 45.66 0.86
C LEU A 21 -19.28 45.70 -0.67
N THR A 22 -20.31 46.27 -1.16
CA THR A 22 -20.75 46.68 -2.47
C THR A 22 -19.86 47.77 -3.10
N SER A 23 -19.78 47.83 -4.39
CA SER A 23 -20.08 49.01 -5.18
C SER A 23 -19.20 49.17 -6.43
N THR A 24 -19.83 49.09 -7.60
CA THR A 24 -19.89 50.05 -8.71
C THR A 24 -18.59 50.49 -9.39
N LEU A 25 -18.42 50.62 -10.67
CA LEU A 25 -19.15 51.15 -11.80
C LEU A 25 -18.25 51.13 -13.05
N LEU A 26 -18.82 50.86 -14.20
CA LEU A 26 -18.49 51.24 -15.57
C LEU A 26 -17.14 51.80 -15.98
N ALA A 27 -16.53 51.21 -17.02
CA ALA A 27 -16.06 51.95 -18.18
C ALA A 27 -16.03 51.07 -19.45
N VAL A 28 -16.75 51.51 -20.46
CA VAL A 28 -16.78 51.05 -21.83
C VAL A 28 -15.47 51.46 -22.53
N GLY A 29 -14.89 50.52 -23.27
CA GLY A 29 -13.73 50.79 -24.13
C GLY A 29 -13.65 49.74 -25.22
N THR A 30 -14.31 50.01 -26.35
CA THR A 30 -14.20 49.27 -27.62
C THR A 30 -12.89 49.64 -28.30
N THR A 31 -12.02 48.63 -28.58
CA THR A 31 -11.13 48.68 -29.72
C THR A 31 -10.98 47.31 -30.32
N THR A 32 -11.51 47.18 -31.50
CA THR A 32 -11.32 46.15 -32.49
C THR A 32 -9.83 46.16 -32.94
N SER A 33 -9.16 45.02 -32.90
CA SER A 33 -8.11 44.74 -33.87
C SER A 33 -7.87 43.23 -34.02
N CYS A 34 -7.77 42.87 -35.22
CA CYS A 34 -7.70 41.60 -35.93
C CYS A 34 -6.44 40.75 -35.64
N SER A 35 -6.64 39.44 -35.76
CA SER A 35 -5.77 38.42 -36.35
C SER A 35 -4.41 38.12 -35.66
N GLN A 36 -4.31 36.91 -35.05
CA GLN A 36 -3.49 35.87 -35.67
C GLN A 36 -3.76 34.53 -34.97
N GLN A 37 -4.15 33.54 -35.79
CA GLN A 37 -4.16 32.12 -35.46
C GLN A 37 -2.72 31.68 -35.14
N GLY A 38 -2.50 31.31 -33.90
CA GLY A 38 -1.37 30.51 -33.47
C GLY A 38 -1.94 29.31 -32.72
N GLN A 39 -2.11 28.18 -33.41
CA GLN A 39 -2.38 26.91 -32.80
C GLN A 39 -1.18 26.51 -31.95
N ASN A 40 -1.19 26.82 -30.67
CA ASN A 40 -0.40 26.10 -29.68
C ASN A 40 -1.32 25.08 -29.03
N LYS A 41 -1.20 23.86 -29.51
CA LYS A 41 -1.72 22.65 -28.88
C LYS A 41 -0.97 22.50 -27.54
N GLU A 42 -1.53 23.04 -26.50
CA GLU A 42 -1.08 22.78 -25.12
C GLU A 42 -1.39 21.32 -24.78
N THR A 43 -0.34 20.50 -24.90
CA THR A 43 -0.22 19.17 -24.33
C THR A 43 0.27 19.37 -22.90
N THR A 44 -0.60 19.80 -21.98
CA THR A 44 -0.25 20.01 -20.56
C THR A 44 -1.32 19.41 -19.64
N GLY A 45 -1.87 18.25 -19.99
CA GLY A 45 -2.90 17.59 -19.18
C GLY A 45 -2.48 16.23 -18.57
N SER A 46 -1.33 15.66 -18.99
CA SER A 46 -1.02 14.26 -18.65
C SER A 46 -0.14 14.06 -17.40
N SER A 47 0.69 15.02 -17.03
CA SER A 47 1.64 14.84 -15.90
C SER A 47 1.04 15.13 -14.53
N ALA A 48 0.12 16.07 -14.43
CA ALA A 48 -0.49 16.45 -13.15
C ALA A 48 -1.56 15.45 -12.67
N GLU A 49 -2.27 14.80 -13.58
CA GLU A 49 -3.27 13.77 -13.24
C GLU A 49 -2.61 12.45 -12.81
N THR A 50 -1.49 12.09 -13.44
CA THR A 50 -0.72 10.89 -13.07
C THR A 50 -0.14 11.03 -11.67
N ASP A 51 0.50 12.16 -11.35
CA ASP A 51 1.09 12.44 -10.03
C ASP A 51 0.04 12.39 -8.90
N SER A 52 -1.15 12.94 -9.14
CA SER A 52 -2.25 12.90 -8.16
C SER A 52 -2.81 11.48 -7.94
N THR A 53 -2.77 10.62 -8.95
CA THR A 53 -3.26 9.24 -8.87
C THR A 53 -2.27 8.36 -8.10
N GLU A 54 -0.98 8.50 -8.37
CA GLU A 54 0.10 7.79 -7.68
C GLU A 54 0.13 8.15 -6.19
N ALA A 55 0.08 9.44 -5.88
CA ALA A 55 0.04 9.91 -4.49
C ALA A 55 -1.18 9.38 -3.72
N ARG A 56 -2.35 9.28 -4.38
CA ARG A 56 -3.55 8.70 -3.77
C ARG A 56 -3.38 7.20 -3.51
N GLN A 57 -2.82 6.47 -4.46
CA GLN A 57 -2.56 5.04 -4.31
C GLN A 57 -1.59 4.77 -3.16
N LEU A 58 -0.45 5.47 -3.12
CA LEU A 58 0.50 5.39 -2.00
C LEU A 58 -0.16 5.65 -0.65
N ALA A 59 -0.99 6.69 -0.54
CA ALA A 59 -1.68 7.00 0.70
C ALA A 59 -2.69 5.90 1.12
N GLN A 60 -3.35 5.24 0.16
CA GLN A 60 -4.23 4.09 0.43
C GLN A 60 -3.43 2.89 0.95
N GLU A 61 -2.31 2.58 0.32
CA GLU A 61 -1.41 1.48 0.71
C GLU A 61 -0.83 1.70 2.12
N GLU A 62 -0.35 2.91 2.41
CA GLU A 62 0.15 3.27 3.74
C GLU A 62 -0.93 3.18 4.82
N THR A 63 -2.14 3.66 4.50
CA THR A 63 -3.30 3.57 5.40
C THR A 63 -3.65 2.12 5.70
N PHE A 64 -3.62 1.25 4.68
CA PHE A 64 -3.87 -0.17 4.82
C PHE A 64 -2.85 -0.83 5.75
N LEU A 65 -1.55 -0.61 5.52
CA LEU A 65 -0.48 -1.16 6.36
C LEU A 65 -0.55 -0.64 7.81
N ALA A 66 -0.83 0.66 8.00
CA ALA A 66 -1.00 1.25 9.32
C ALA A 66 -2.20 0.66 10.09
N LYS A 67 -3.27 0.30 9.38
CA LYS A 67 -4.42 -0.42 9.95
C LYS A 67 -4.03 -1.86 10.32
N LYS A 68 -3.37 -2.58 9.40
CA LYS A 68 -2.93 -3.97 9.62
C LYS A 68 -1.97 -4.09 10.80
N ALA A 69 -1.06 -3.14 10.99
CA ALA A 69 -0.12 -3.14 12.11
C ALA A 69 -0.81 -3.08 13.50
N LYS A 70 -2.07 -2.65 13.55
CA LYS A 70 -2.87 -2.58 14.79
C LYS A 70 -3.75 -3.81 15.01
N GLU A 71 -3.83 -4.73 14.05
CA GLU A 71 -4.65 -5.92 14.19
C GLU A 71 -4.03 -6.92 15.18
N PRO A 72 -4.83 -7.60 16.00
CA PRO A 72 -4.35 -8.62 16.93
C PRO A 72 -3.58 -9.72 16.21
N GLY A 73 -2.39 -10.05 16.73
CA GLY A 73 -1.54 -11.11 16.20
C GLY A 73 -0.65 -10.68 15.04
N VAL A 74 -0.79 -9.47 14.50
CA VAL A 74 0.11 -8.92 13.50
C VAL A 74 1.38 -8.41 14.17
N LYS A 75 2.53 -8.74 13.59
CA LYS A 75 3.87 -8.38 14.05
C LYS A 75 4.66 -7.76 12.90
N SER A 76 5.79 -7.09 13.20
CA SER A 76 6.69 -6.52 12.20
C SER A 76 7.99 -7.31 12.10
N LEU A 77 8.46 -7.50 10.87
CA LEU A 77 9.81 -8.01 10.56
C LEU A 77 10.83 -6.88 10.28
N GLY A 78 10.40 -5.62 10.45
CA GLY A 78 11.18 -4.45 10.09
C GLY A 78 10.89 -3.94 8.67
N GLY A 79 11.38 -2.72 8.37
CA GLY A 79 11.16 -2.11 7.05
C GLY A 79 9.70 -2.05 6.61
N GLY A 80 8.74 -1.86 7.50
CA GLY A 80 7.31 -1.83 7.17
C GLY A 80 6.68 -3.18 6.80
N LEU A 81 7.47 -4.25 6.71
CA LEU A 81 6.96 -5.60 6.47
C LEU A 81 6.23 -6.11 7.69
N LEU A 82 4.98 -6.54 7.50
CA LEU A 82 4.14 -7.08 8.57
C LEU A 82 3.79 -8.54 8.29
N TYR A 83 3.55 -9.31 9.35
CA TYR A 83 3.13 -10.70 9.25
C TYR A 83 2.21 -11.12 10.38
N LYS A 84 1.40 -12.13 10.11
CA LYS A 84 0.58 -12.83 11.09
C LYS A 84 0.81 -14.33 10.96
N VAL A 85 1.17 -14.97 12.06
CA VAL A 85 1.34 -16.43 12.09
C VAL A 85 -0.04 -17.08 12.10
N LEU A 86 -0.30 -17.96 11.13
CA LEU A 86 -1.52 -18.76 11.04
C LEU A 86 -1.28 -20.17 11.59
N HIS A 87 -0.11 -20.75 11.27
CA HIS A 87 0.35 -22.03 11.80
C HIS A 87 1.86 -21.92 12.10
N THR A 88 2.30 -22.59 13.17
CA THR A 88 3.72 -22.63 13.56
C THR A 88 4.31 -23.97 13.23
N GLY A 89 5.34 -23.98 12.40
CA GLY A 89 6.20 -25.11 12.11
C GLY A 89 7.39 -25.19 13.09
N ASN A 90 8.15 -26.26 12.97
CA ASN A 90 9.35 -26.50 13.78
C ASN A 90 10.47 -27.17 12.97
N GLY A 91 10.36 -27.19 11.65
CA GLY A 91 11.36 -27.75 10.76
C GLY A 91 12.55 -26.81 10.50
N ALA A 92 13.25 -27.06 9.41
CA ALA A 92 14.43 -26.27 9.03
C ALA A 92 14.08 -24.81 8.74
N GLN A 93 15.02 -23.91 9.05
CA GLN A 93 14.89 -22.49 8.71
C GLN A 93 15.68 -22.19 7.44
N PRO A 94 15.07 -21.55 6.42
CA PRO A 94 15.78 -21.22 5.18
C PRO A 94 16.92 -20.21 5.37
N THR A 95 17.96 -20.38 4.60
CA THR A 95 19.04 -19.40 4.43
C THR A 95 18.91 -18.68 3.10
N SER A 96 19.76 -17.71 2.81
CA SER A 96 19.78 -17.00 1.52
C SER A 96 20.13 -17.90 0.33
N THR A 97 20.76 -19.05 0.58
CA THR A 97 21.20 -20.01 -0.46
C THR A 97 20.26 -21.21 -0.59
N SER A 98 19.27 -21.33 0.30
CA SER A 98 18.30 -22.43 0.26
C SER A 98 17.34 -22.32 -0.93
N THR A 99 16.87 -23.46 -1.39
CA THR A 99 15.65 -23.57 -2.21
C THR A 99 14.49 -23.95 -1.29
N VAL A 100 13.33 -23.32 -1.46
CA VAL A 100 12.13 -23.59 -0.67
C VAL A 100 11.00 -24.06 -1.55
N THR A 101 10.21 -25.00 -1.05
CA THR A 101 8.93 -25.38 -1.67
C THR A 101 7.80 -24.81 -0.82
N VAL A 102 6.90 -24.09 -1.45
CA VAL A 102 5.79 -23.38 -0.78
C VAL A 102 4.47 -23.59 -1.48
N ASP A 103 3.39 -23.55 -0.70
CA ASP A 103 2.08 -23.20 -1.21
C ASP A 103 1.81 -21.74 -0.88
N TYR A 104 1.24 -20.99 -1.82
CA TYR A 104 0.99 -19.57 -1.61
C TYR A 104 -0.20 -19.05 -2.39
N GLU A 105 -0.75 -17.95 -1.90
CA GLU A 105 -1.71 -17.11 -2.60
C GLU A 105 -1.31 -15.64 -2.42
N GLY A 106 -1.16 -14.93 -3.53
CA GLY A 106 -0.85 -13.52 -3.57
C GLY A 106 -2.07 -12.70 -4.01
N LYS A 107 -2.42 -11.66 -3.24
CA LYS A 107 -3.54 -10.77 -3.52
C LYS A 107 -3.18 -9.30 -3.26
N LEU A 108 -3.89 -8.40 -3.93
CA LEU A 108 -3.85 -6.96 -3.69
C LEU A 108 -4.73 -6.56 -2.49
N ILE A 109 -4.68 -5.29 -2.08
CA ILE A 109 -5.46 -4.78 -0.94
C ILE A 109 -6.98 -4.79 -1.20
N ASP A 110 -7.40 -4.79 -2.46
CA ASP A 110 -8.80 -4.92 -2.89
C ASP A 110 -9.28 -6.37 -2.93
N GLY A 111 -8.39 -7.34 -2.65
CA GLY A 111 -8.67 -8.76 -2.67
C GLY A 111 -8.46 -9.45 -4.02
N THR A 112 -8.06 -8.73 -5.06
CA THR A 112 -7.74 -9.31 -6.37
C THR A 112 -6.56 -10.26 -6.25
N ILE A 113 -6.76 -11.55 -6.56
CA ILE A 113 -5.72 -12.58 -6.58
C ILE A 113 -4.93 -12.41 -7.89
N PHE A 114 -3.62 -12.18 -7.77
CA PHE A 114 -2.75 -12.07 -8.92
C PHE A 114 -1.92 -13.32 -9.20
N ASP A 115 -1.73 -14.18 -8.19
CA ASP A 115 -1.02 -15.45 -8.33
C ASP A 115 -1.39 -16.41 -7.18
N SER A 116 -1.52 -17.73 -7.47
CA SER A 116 -1.87 -18.73 -6.48
C SER A 116 -1.40 -20.11 -6.91
N SER A 117 -0.58 -20.76 -6.09
CA SER A 117 -0.20 -22.17 -6.25
C SER A 117 -1.41 -23.08 -6.03
N TYR A 118 -2.31 -22.69 -5.14
CA TYR A 118 -3.55 -23.44 -4.88
C TYR A 118 -4.45 -23.53 -6.13
N GLN A 119 -4.54 -22.42 -6.90
CA GLN A 119 -5.32 -22.41 -8.15
C GLN A 119 -4.67 -23.27 -9.25
N ARG A 120 -3.33 -23.38 -9.26
CA ARG A 120 -2.61 -24.26 -10.17
C ARG A 120 -2.65 -25.74 -9.76
N GLY A 121 -2.96 -26.02 -8.48
CA GLY A 121 -3.01 -27.36 -7.92
C GLY A 121 -1.63 -27.98 -7.65
N GLU A 122 -0.57 -27.17 -7.61
CA GLU A 122 0.80 -27.63 -7.37
C GLU A 122 1.60 -26.62 -6.55
N SER A 123 2.44 -27.12 -5.64
CA SER A 123 3.39 -26.30 -4.89
C SER A 123 4.47 -25.74 -5.82
N ALA A 124 5.03 -24.61 -5.47
CA ALA A 124 6.08 -23.96 -6.25
C ALA A 124 7.40 -23.97 -5.47
N SER A 125 8.51 -24.17 -6.21
CA SER A 125 9.85 -24.16 -5.62
C SER A 125 10.65 -22.94 -6.14
N PHE A 126 11.28 -22.22 -5.21
CA PHE A 126 12.03 -21.00 -5.50
C PHE A 126 13.36 -21.00 -4.74
N PRO A 127 14.47 -20.53 -5.37
CA PRO A 127 15.64 -20.14 -4.61
C PRO A 127 15.30 -18.87 -3.79
N VAL A 128 15.65 -18.85 -2.52
CA VAL A 128 15.36 -17.70 -1.63
C VAL A 128 15.97 -16.40 -2.18
N SER A 129 17.12 -16.47 -2.81
CA SER A 129 17.74 -15.31 -3.46
C SER A 129 17.04 -14.80 -4.71
N GLY A 130 16.14 -15.59 -5.31
CA GLY A 130 15.45 -15.28 -6.58
C GLY A 130 14.10 -14.61 -6.44
N VAL A 131 13.57 -14.47 -5.22
CA VAL A 131 12.27 -13.85 -4.98
C VAL A 131 12.40 -12.38 -4.54
N VAL A 132 11.30 -11.64 -4.53
CA VAL A 132 11.27 -10.22 -4.12
C VAL A 132 11.79 -10.04 -2.68
N PRO A 133 12.38 -8.88 -2.34
CA PRO A 133 13.01 -8.65 -1.03
C PRO A 133 12.10 -8.98 0.16
N GLY A 134 10.80 -8.66 0.08
CA GLY A 134 9.82 -8.99 1.13
C GLY A 134 9.73 -10.48 1.40
N TRP A 135 9.73 -11.31 0.36
CA TRP A 135 9.75 -12.76 0.50
C TRP A 135 11.06 -13.28 1.09
N GLN A 136 12.20 -12.73 0.66
CA GLN A 136 13.51 -13.13 1.21
C GLN A 136 13.58 -12.90 2.72
N ILE A 137 13.07 -11.75 3.20
CA ILE A 137 13.02 -11.44 4.63
C ILE A 137 12.08 -12.40 5.35
N THR A 138 10.88 -12.63 4.78
CA THR A 138 9.87 -13.51 5.35
C THR A 138 10.36 -14.94 5.47
N LEU A 139 10.81 -15.53 4.37
CA LEU A 139 11.24 -16.94 4.32
C LEU A 139 12.38 -17.21 5.31
N LYS A 140 13.34 -16.29 5.42
CA LYS A 140 14.43 -16.42 6.40
C LYS A 140 13.98 -16.31 7.87
N ALA A 141 12.79 -15.83 8.13
CA ALA A 141 12.21 -15.77 9.47
C ALA A 141 11.26 -16.95 9.77
N MET A 142 10.82 -17.69 8.73
CA MET A 142 9.95 -18.86 8.83
C MET A 142 10.73 -20.15 9.10
N HIS A 143 10.03 -21.13 9.62
CA HIS A 143 10.50 -22.53 9.70
C HIS A 143 9.61 -23.40 8.80
N GLU A 144 10.16 -24.50 8.32
CA GLU A 144 9.40 -25.51 7.61
C GLU A 144 8.20 -25.98 8.44
N GLY A 145 7.03 -25.98 7.82
CA GLY A 145 5.73 -26.20 8.45
C GLY A 145 5.02 -24.91 8.86
N ASP A 146 5.68 -23.75 8.84
CA ASP A 146 4.99 -22.46 9.11
C ASP A 146 3.98 -22.13 8.01
N GLU A 147 2.89 -21.48 8.42
CA GLU A 147 1.96 -20.80 7.53
C GLU A 147 1.72 -19.38 8.05
N TRP A 148 2.06 -18.40 7.24
CA TRP A 148 1.96 -16.98 7.59
C TRP A 148 1.13 -16.20 6.57
N GLU A 149 0.40 -15.19 7.04
CA GLU A 149 -0.10 -14.11 6.20
C GLU A 149 0.85 -12.92 6.31
N VAL A 150 1.34 -12.44 5.16
CA VAL A 150 2.40 -11.44 5.09
C VAL A 150 1.93 -10.24 4.29
N TYR A 151 2.21 -9.04 4.77
CA TYR A 151 1.87 -7.78 4.13
C TYR A 151 3.16 -7.06 3.73
N ILE A 152 3.45 -7.04 2.45
CA ILE A 152 4.70 -6.56 1.88
C ILE A 152 4.48 -5.17 1.29
N PRO A 153 5.09 -4.11 1.84
CA PRO A 153 5.00 -2.77 1.25
C PRO A 153 5.63 -2.76 -0.14
N GLN A 154 5.16 -1.88 -1.00
CA GLN A 154 5.50 -1.84 -2.41
C GLN A 154 7.02 -1.86 -2.68
N TYR A 155 7.83 -1.15 -1.89
CA TYR A 155 9.29 -1.06 -2.06
C TYR A 155 10.06 -2.35 -1.71
N LEU A 156 9.41 -3.31 -1.06
CA LEU A 156 9.91 -4.68 -0.85
C LEU A 156 9.28 -5.68 -1.82
N GLY A 157 8.41 -5.21 -2.72
CA GLY A 157 7.76 -5.95 -3.78
C GLY A 157 8.20 -5.47 -5.16
N TYR A 158 7.25 -4.94 -5.95
CA TYR A 158 7.47 -4.53 -7.35
C TYR A 158 7.58 -3.01 -7.55
N GLY A 159 7.47 -2.22 -6.48
CA GLY A 159 7.73 -0.78 -6.47
C GLY A 159 6.83 0.03 -7.40
N ALA A 160 7.42 1.12 -7.91
CA ALA A 160 6.74 2.08 -8.79
C ALA A 160 6.40 1.52 -10.18
N ASN A 161 7.00 0.42 -10.59
CA ASN A 161 6.77 -0.15 -11.91
C ASN A 161 5.63 -1.16 -11.94
N GLY A 162 5.32 -1.80 -10.80
CA GLY A 162 4.43 -2.95 -10.77
C GLY A 162 4.97 -4.12 -11.61
N THR A 163 4.14 -5.11 -11.94
CA THR A 163 4.47 -6.18 -12.89
C THR A 163 3.20 -6.94 -13.29
N GLY A 164 3.05 -7.25 -14.58
CA GLY A 164 1.89 -8.00 -15.07
C GLY A 164 0.56 -7.41 -14.60
N ASN A 165 -0.18 -8.15 -13.78
CA ASN A 165 -1.47 -7.73 -13.21
C ASN A 165 -1.33 -6.97 -11.87
N ILE A 166 -0.09 -6.67 -11.43
CA ILE A 166 0.17 -5.93 -10.19
C ILE A 166 0.42 -4.46 -10.55
N PRO A 167 -0.47 -3.54 -10.17
CA PRO A 167 -0.31 -2.11 -10.43
C PRO A 167 0.95 -1.53 -9.75
N PRO A 168 1.44 -0.36 -10.23
CA PRO A 168 2.44 0.43 -9.52
C PRO A 168 2.08 0.67 -8.06
N TYR A 169 3.09 0.74 -7.18
CA TYR A 169 2.98 1.07 -5.76
C TYR A 169 2.10 0.14 -4.92
N SER A 170 1.80 -1.08 -5.39
CA SER A 170 0.90 -2.00 -4.69
C SER A 170 1.56 -2.67 -3.49
N THR A 171 0.87 -2.66 -2.35
CA THR A 171 1.13 -3.56 -1.22
C THR A 171 0.69 -4.97 -1.60
N LEU A 172 1.53 -5.95 -1.35
CA LEU A 172 1.23 -7.35 -1.65
C LEU A 172 0.85 -8.08 -0.36
N ILE A 173 -0.25 -8.81 -0.43
CA ILE A 173 -0.70 -9.67 0.66
C ILE A 173 -0.47 -11.11 0.22
N PHE A 174 0.38 -11.82 0.95
CA PHE A 174 0.62 -13.24 0.69
C PHE A 174 0.21 -14.10 1.87
N LYS A 175 -0.48 -15.17 1.57
CA LYS A 175 -0.57 -16.34 2.43
C LYS A 175 0.50 -17.31 1.95
N ILE A 176 1.44 -17.70 2.82
CA ILE A 176 2.58 -18.57 2.48
C ILE A 176 2.61 -19.74 3.46
N ALA A 177 2.57 -20.97 2.94
CA ALA A 177 2.83 -22.18 3.69
C ALA A 177 4.17 -22.77 3.23
N LEU A 178 5.16 -22.78 4.12
CA LEU A 178 6.49 -23.32 3.85
C LEU A 178 6.50 -24.83 4.03
N LYS A 179 6.62 -25.58 2.92
CA LYS A 179 6.48 -27.05 2.88
C LYS A 179 7.79 -27.78 3.11
N SER A 180 8.87 -27.31 2.47
CA SER A 180 10.22 -27.88 2.64
C SER A 180 11.32 -26.85 2.39
N VAL A 181 12.49 -27.16 2.91
CA VAL A 181 13.74 -26.37 2.78
C VAL A 181 14.84 -27.31 2.32
N ASP A 182 15.47 -27.00 1.17
CA ASP A 182 16.58 -27.74 0.56
C ASP A 182 17.87 -26.91 0.52
#